data_085283e2a67b6b2dde536bae5d3a2ee8
#
_entry.id   085283e2a67b6b2dde536bae5d3a2ee8
#
_cell.length_a   1.000
_cell.length_b   1.000
_cell.length_c   1.000
_cell.angle_alpha   90.00
_cell.angle_beta   90.00
_cell.angle_gamma   90.00
#
_symmetry.space_group_name_H-M   'P 1'
#
loop_
_entity.id
_entity.type
_entity.pdbx_description
1 polymer ?
#
loop_
_entity_poly.entity_id
_entity_poly.type
_entity_poly.pdbx_seq_one_letter_code
_entity_poly.pdbx_strand_id
1 'polypeptide(L)'
;MAADRLHSCIMNAARALQAVLPCQAVLLCIALAAPAHAQGHRGGTLRLLASAAAGSIDPQINYTGQYWQLFTVVYDGLVAFRKVPGAAGLELVPDLADAVPAPADDGRSYLFHLRPGLLFDGGRPVRPSDAAASLRRMFRVLSPTAGSFYGAITGAADCLAAPAACALPGVVADDAAGTLAIHLDRADPELLMKLTLPHASVLPADAPGHDSGTVPIAGTGPYRIAEYSPSSRLRLERNPWFRQWSADAQPDGYPDRIEYAFGLEDEAEVTQVENEQADWMFETPPLDRLGELGASYAGRVHINPALALWFMPMNLHEPPFDDPRARRAVNLAIDRQSVVKLFGGPRLAVPSCQILPPGLPGHVPYCPYPHDPAQARALVAESGTAGMAVTLVIDTSTVQRTLGAYLQGVLRQIGYDAKLRVLSANLQSSYLQNTANHVQVSLTTWYADYPATSDFLPTLFGCAAFHPGSDSSVNFSGLCDPALDARMAAAAPDWPAIDRSVTDIAAFAVLFNPRYIDVTSSRVGNFFYHEQYHWLLAQSWLQ
;
A
#
# COMPACT_ATOMS: atom_id res chain seq x y z
N MET A 1 -25.22 62.51 -26.28
CA MET A 1 -26.33 62.80 -27.18
C MET A 1 -27.14 61.50 -27.22
N ALA A 2 -28.07 61.48 -26.41
CA ALA A 2 -29.47 61.80 -26.63
C ALA A 2 -30.13 60.64 -27.34
N ALA A 3 -30.89 59.87 -26.57
CA ALA A 3 -32.35 60.08 -26.37
C ALA A 3 -33.10 59.53 -27.59
N ASP A 4 -34.16 58.88 -27.56
CA ASP A 4 -35.33 58.90 -26.69
C ASP A 4 -36.34 57.82 -27.15
N ARG A 5 -37.03 57.22 -26.17
CA ARG A 5 -38.48 57.14 -25.92
C ARG A 5 -39.30 56.11 -26.75
N LEU A 6 -39.88 55.19 -26.03
CA LEU A 6 -41.19 55.24 -25.34
C LEU A 6 -42.42 55.46 -26.25
N HIS A 7 -43.30 54.54 -26.15
CA HIS A 7 -44.77 54.65 -26.04
C HIS A 7 -45.46 53.45 -26.72
N SER A 8 -46.27 52.74 -26.19
CA SER A 8 -47.38 52.85 -25.27
C SER A 8 -48.56 52.00 -25.83
N CYS A 9 -48.98 51.09 -25.05
CA CYS A 9 -50.31 50.84 -24.54
C CYS A 9 -51.53 50.76 -25.48
N ILE A 10 -52.34 49.82 -25.09
CA ILE A 10 -53.80 49.85 -24.90
C ILE A 10 -54.66 48.98 -25.85
N MET A 11 -55.17 47.91 -25.16
CA MET A 11 -56.55 47.40 -25.16
C MET A 11 -57.19 46.87 -26.45
N ASN A 12 -57.63 45.62 -26.42
CA ASN A 12 -59.03 45.33 -26.10
C ASN A 12 -59.28 43.83 -25.92
N ALA A 13 -60.13 43.60 -24.97
CA ALA A 13 -60.65 42.34 -24.47
C ALA A 13 -61.61 41.64 -25.45
N ALA A 14 -61.77 40.39 -25.16
CA ALA A 14 -62.98 39.57 -25.22
C ALA A 14 -62.97 38.41 -26.25
N ARG A 15 -62.85 37.22 -25.73
CA ARG A 15 -63.92 36.20 -25.60
C ARG A 15 -63.33 34.83 -25.25
N ALA A 16 -63.85 34.33 -24.18
CA ALA A 16 -63.66 32.98 -23.70
C ALA A 16 -64.14 31.93 -24.69
N LEU A 17 -63.46 30.75 -24.70
CA LEU A 17 -64.11 29.45 -24.51
C LEU A 17 -63.03 28.34 -24.40
N GLN A 18 -63.04 27.71 -23.24
CA GLN A 18 -62.79 26.30 -22.95
C GLN A 18 -61.88 25.46 -23.87
N ALA A 19 -60.76 25.00 -23.29
CA ALA A 19 -60.39 23.59 -23.34
C ALA A 19 -59.44 23.27 -22.17
N VAL A 20 -59.98 22.70 -21.13
CA VAL A 20 -59.28 21.96 -20.09
C VAL A 20 -58.80 20.67 -20.73
N LEU A 21 -57.49 20.48 -20.85
CA LEU A 21 -56.85 19.19 -21.07
C LEU A 21 -55.50 19.14 -20.28
N PRO A 22 -55.09 17.98 -19.74
CA PRO A 22 -54.49 17.93 -18.41
C PRO A 22 -52.99 18.11 -18.43
N CYS A 23 -52.50 18.86 -17.45
CA CYS A 23 -51.13 18.98 -17.00
C CYS A 23 -50.54 17.69 -16.36
N GLN A 24 -50.83 16.50 -16.92
CA GLN A 24 -50.32 15.24 -16.43
C GLN A 24 -49.29 14.55 -17.32
N ALA A 25 -48.97 15.11 -18.53
CA ALA A 25 -48.01 14.50 -19.45
C ALA A 25 -46.58 15.09 -19.40
N VAL A 26 -46.32 16.12 -18.58
CA VAL A 26 -44.99 16.75 -18.48
C VAL A 26 -44.18 16.27 -17.28
N LEU A 27 -44.77 15.58 -16.34
CA LEU A 27 -44.08 15.08 -15.13
C LEU A 27 -43.48 13.66 -15.27
N LEU A 28 -43.64 12.99 -16.43
CA LEU A 28 -43.14 11.62 -16.67
C LEU A 28 -41.86 11.55 -17.49
N CYS A 29 -41.30 12.67 -17.95
CA CYS A 29 -40.07 12.68 -18.75
C CYS A 29 -38.81 13.15 -18.00
N ILE A 30 -38.87 13.41 -16.67
CA ILE A 30 -37.68 13.85 -15.90
C ILE A 30 -37.06 12.71 -15.07
N ALA A 31 -37.65 11.51 -15.07
CA ALA A 31 -37.19 10.39 -14.24
C ALA A 31 -36.25 9.39 -14.93
N LEU A 32 -35.69 9.68 -16.11
CA LEU A 32 -34.82 8.76 -16.85
C LEU A 32 -33.55 9.40 -17.44
N ALA A 33 -33.08 10.47 -16.85
CA ALA A 33 -31.72 10.92 -17.10
C ALA A 33 -30.77 10.31 -16.05
N ALA A 34 -30.63 8.99 -16.07
CA ALA A 34 -29.42 8.36 -15.52
C ALA A 34 -28.22 8.87 -16.33
N PRO A 35 -27.07 9.15 -15.70
CA PRO A 35 -25.94 9.68 -16.41
C PRO A 35 -25.49 8.67 -17.47
N ALA A 36 -25.76 8.97 -18.72
CA ALA A 36 -25.46 8.13 -19.89
C ALA A 36 -23.95 7.93 -20.16
N HIS A 37 -23.08 8.38 -19.25
CA HIS A 37 -21.61 8.30 -19.42
C HIS A 37 -20.98 7.04 -18.86
N ALA A 38 -21.64 6.28 -17.99
CA ALA A 38 -21.06 5.07 -17.39
C ALA A 38 -21.29 3.79 -18.22
N GLN A 39 -22.23 3.78 -19.13
CA GLN A 39 -22.55 2.58 -19.93
C GLN A 39 -21.64 2.38 -21.16
N GLY A 40 -20.95 3.41 -21.63
CA GLY A 40 -20.12 3.35 -22.85
C GLY A 40 -18.80 2.59 -22.71
N HIS A 41 -18.35 2.29 -21.50
CA HIS A 41 -17.02 1.69 -21.24
C HIS A 41 -17.09 0.32 -20.54
N ARG A 42 -18.29 -0.20 -20.27
CA ARG A 42 -18.46 -1.52 -19.66
C ARG A 42 -18.17 -2.64 -20.64
N GLY A 43 -17.47 -3.65 -20.15
CA GLY A 43 -17.25 -4.88 -20.89
C GLY A 43 -15.79 -5.30 -21.00
N GLY A 44 -15.60 -6.47 -21.57
CA GLY A 44 -14.30 -7.01 -21.87
C GLY A 44 -13.59 -7.68 -20.69
N THR A 45 -12.41 -8.24 -21.00
CA THR A 45 -11.53 -8.89 -20.02
C THR A 45 -10.24 -8.11 -19.90
N LEU A 46 -9.93 -7.64 -18.69
CA LEU A 46 -8.64 -7.07 -18.31
C LEU A 46 -7.67 -8.22 -18.03
N ARG A 47 -6.55 -8.26 -18.75
CA ARG A 47 -5.57 -9.36 -18.70
C ARG A 47 -4.30 -8.87 -18.03
N LEU A 48 -3.99 -9.44 -16.88
CA LEU A 48 -2.82 -9.11 -16.06
C LEU A 48 -1.82 -10.28 -16.10
N LEU A 49 -0.53 -9.97 -15.96
CA LEU A 49 0.54 -10.95 -15.89
C LEU A 49 1.35 -10.77 -14.61
N ALA A 50 1.86 -11.88 -14.09
CA ALA A 50 2.96 -11.90 -13.12
C ALA A 50 3.79 -13.17 -13.26
N SER A 51 5.06 -13.09 -12.90
CA SER A 51 6.01 -14.20 -13.00
C SER A 51 5.62 -15.37 -12.09
N ALA A 52 4.94 -15.10 -10.98
CA ALA A 52 4.44 -16.12 -10.05
C ALA A 52 3.18 -15.66 -9.32
N ALA A 53 2.42 -16.63 -8.82
CA ALA A 53 1.34 -16.37 -7.88
C ALA A 53 1.89 -15.97 -6.50
N ALA A 54 1.21 -15.06 -5.82
CA ALA A 54 1.64 -14.52 -4.53
C ALA A 54 1.14 -15.33 -3.30
N GLY A 55 0.88 -16.62 -3.44
CA GLY A 55 0.51 -17.50 -2.31
C GLY A 55 -0.98 -17.56 -2.02
N SER A 56 -1.37 -17.52 -0.76
CA SER A 56 -2.78 -17.61 -0.33
C SER A 56 -3.62 -16.45 -0.85
N ILE A 57 -4.89 -16.74 -1.20
CA ILE A 57 -5.90 -15.70 -1.52
C ILE A 57 -6.76 -15.32 -0.32
N ASP A 58 -6.38 -15.72 0.88
CA ASP A 58 -6.99 -15.23 2.11
C ASP A 58 -6.56 -13.78 2.37
N PRO A 59 -7.48 -12.80 2.38
CA PRO A 59 -7.12 -11.39 2.53
C PRO A 59 -6.50 -11.08 3.90
N GLN A 60 -6.72 -11.93 4.91
CA GLN A 60 -6.15 -11.75 6.24
C GLN A 60 -4.77 -12.39 6.42
N ILE A 61 -4.32 -13.20 5.45
CA ILE A 61 -3.01 -13.88 5.45
C ILE A 61 -2.06 -13.28 4.44
N ASN A 62 -2.54 -13.00 3.22
CA ASN A 62 -1.67 -12.50 2.16
C ASN A 62 -1.18 -11.08 2.45
N TYR A 63 0.15 -10.91 2.42
CA TYR A 63 0.82 -9.64 2.69
C TYR A 63 1.71 -9.24 1.51
N THR A 64 1.09 -9.18 0.30
CA THR A 64 1.80 -8.82 -0.93
C THR A 64 1.04 -7.75 -1.71
N GLY A 65 1.76 -6.76 -2.23
CA GLY A 65 1.19 -5.71 -3.09
C GLY A 65 0.50 -6.27 -4.33
N GLN A 66 0.95 -7.42 -4.85
CA GLN A 66 0.36 -8.10 -6.00
C GLN A 66 -1.13 -8.43 -5.79
N TYR A 67 -1.50 -8.99 -4.62
CA TYR A 67 -2.88 -9.38 -4.35
C TYR A 67 -3.68 -8.27 -3.68
N TRP A 68 -3.05 -7.32 -3.01
CA TRP A 68 -3.77 -6.18 -2.43
C TRP A 68 -4.58 -5.42 -3.46
N GLN A 69 -4.04 -5.19 -4.67
CA GLN A 69 -4.77 -4.55 -5.76
C GLN A 69 -6.05 -5.33 -6.14
N LEU A 70 -5.99 -6.66 -6.14
CA LEU A 70 -7.14 -7.52 -6.41
C LEU A 70 -8.12 -7.53 -5.25
N PHE A 71 -7.62 -7.58 -4.01
CA PHE A 71 -8.47 -7.60 -2.83
C PHE A 71 -9.31 -6.33 -2.70
N THR A 72 -8.80 -5.16 -3.12
CA THR A 72 -9.55 -3.90 -3.09
C THR A 72 -10.78 -3.86 -4.00
N VAL A 73 -10.93 -4.80 -4.91
CA VAL A 73 -12.11 -4.92 -5.77
C VAL A 73 -13.00 -6.11 -5.40
N VAL A 74 -12.56 -6.96 -4.44
CA VAL A 74 -13.29 -8.14 -3.96
C VAL A 74 -13.80 -7.94 -2.54
N TYR A 75 -13.01 -7.32 -1.68
CA TYR A 75 -13.27 -7.17 -0.25
C TYR A 75 -13.33 -5.70 0.16
N ASP A 76 -14.13 -5.40 1.16
CA ASP A 76 -14.31 -4.06 1.69
C ASP A 76 -14.11 -4.04 3.21
N GLY A 77 -13.59 -2.91 3.71
CA GLY A 77 -13.48 -2.61 5.13
C GLY A 77 -14.61 -1.74 5.64
N LEU A 78 -14.50 -1.29 6.88
CA LEU A 78 -15.43 -0.31 7.45
C LEU A 78 -15.24 1.07 6.82
N VAL A 79 -14.00 1.41 6.50
CA VAL A 79 -13.55 2.63 5.84
C VAL A 79 -12.59 2.27 4.71
N ALA A 80 -12.40 3.18 3.77
CA ALA A 80 -11.46 3.03 2.66
C ALA A 80 -10.73 4.35 2.41
N PHE A 81 -9.65 4.31 1.64
CA PHE A 81 -9.15 5.50 0.96
C PHE A 81 -10.01 5.78 -0.28
N ARG A 82 -10.21 7.07 -0.58
CA ARG A 82 -11.00 7.50 -1.75
C ARG A 82 -10.37 6.97 -3.03
N LYS A 83 -11.08 6.20 -3.82
CA LYS A 83 -10.57 5.57 -5.05
C LYS A 83 -10.51 6.56 -6.23
N VAL A 84 -9.67 7.58 -6.09
CA VAL A 84 -9.34 8.58 -7.11
C VAL A 84 -7.83 8.81 -7.18
N PRO A 85 -7.27 9.26 -8.32
CA PRO A 85 -5.84 9.56 -8.42
C PRO A 85 -5.40 10.77 -7.59
N GLY A 86 -4.12 10.80 -7.21
CA GLY A 86 -3.45 11.92 -6.55
C GLY A 86 -3.80 12.08 -5.07
N ALA A 87 -3.45 13.22 -4.49
CA ALA A 87 -3.55 13.46 -3.05
C ALA A 87 -4.96 13.27 -2.45
N ALA A 88 -6.02 13.53 -3.22
CA ALA A 88 -7.39 13.26 -2.79
C ALA A 88 -7.66 11.76 -2.58
N GLY A 89 -6.87 10.89 -3.21
CA GLY A 89 -6.93 9.45 -2.99
C GLY A 89 -6.52 9.03 -1.57
N LEU A 90 -5.77 9.85 -0.85
CA LEU A 90 -5.36 9.54 0.53
C LEU A 90 -6.37 10.01 1.59
N GLU A 91 -7.51 10.56 1.18
CA GLU A 91 -8.59 10.90 2.10
C GLU A 91 -9.34 9.64 2.54
N LEU A 92 -9.56 9.49 3.85
CA LEU A 92 -10.41 8.46 4.40
C LEU A 92 -11.89 8.76 4.10
N VAL A 93 -12.57 7.78 3.55
CA VAL A 93 -14.00 7.84 3.24
C VAL A 93 -14.74 6.67 3.89
N PRO A 94 -16.04 6.82 4.20
CA PRO A 94 -16.83 5.71 4.73
C PRO A 94 -17.06 4.66 3.62
N ASP A 95 -16.84 3.39 3.96
CA ASP A 95 -17.02 2.27 3.04
C ASP A 95 -18.26 1.43 3.45
N LEU A 96 -18.10 0.28 4.11
CA LEU A 96 -19.26 -0.45 4.65
C LEU A 96 -19.92 0.29 5.83
N ALA A 97 -19.19 1.15 6.53
CA ALA A 97 -19.78 2.12 7.46
C ALA A 97 -20.42 3.29 6.69
N ASP A 98 -21.42 3.92 7.27
CA ASP A 98 -22.12 5.08 6.70
C ASP A 98 -21.36 6.41 6.90
N ALA A 99 -20.47 6.46 7.88
CA ALA A 99 -19.60 7.59 8.20
C ALA A 99 -18.21 7.13 8.67
N VAL A 100 -17.21 7.99 8.53
CA VAL A 100 -15.92 7.86 9.22
C VAL A 100 -16.13 8.33 10.66
N PRO A 101 -15.97 7.47 11.68
CA PRO A 101 -16.27 7.86 13.06
C PRO A 101 -15.24 8.83 13.61
N ALA A 102 -15.69 9.82 14.37
CA ALA A 102 -14.82 10.59 15.23
C ALA A 102 -14.38 9.73 16.43
N PRO A 103 -13.08 9.77 16.83
CA PRO A 103 -12.64 9.08 18.03
C PRO A 103 -13.25 9.68 19.29
N ALA A 104 -13.63 8.82 20.24
CA ALA A 104 -14.09 9.17 21.59
C ALA A 104 -13.10 8.66 22.65
N ASP A 105 -13.32 8.97 23.92
CA ASP A 105 -12.53 8.52 25.06
C ASP A 105 -11.02 8.77 24.86
N ASP A 106 -10.65 9.99 24.50
CA ASP A 106 -9.28 10.39 24.22
C ASP A 106 -8.61 9.53 23.11
N GLY A 107 -9.37 9.20 22.06
CA GLY A 107 -8.86 8.43 20.91
C GLY A 107 -8.87 6.92 21.12
N ARG A 108 -9.55 6.41 22.15
CA ARG A 108 -9.58 4.99 22.48
C ARG A 108 -10.91 4.29 22.16
N SER A 109 -11.87 4.98 21.56
CA SER A 109 -13.17 4.40 21.24
C SER A 109 -13.67 4.88 19.90
N TYR A 110 -14.15 3.96 19.06
CA TYR A 110 -14.71 4.24 17.74
C TYR A 110 -16.03 3.51 17.58
N LEU A 111 -17.09 4.22 17.19
CA LEU A 111 -18.41 3.65 16.93
C LEU A 111 -18.74 3.78 15.43
N PHE A 112 -18.92 2.64 14.78
CA PHE A 112 -19.32 2.54 13.38
C PHE A 112 -20.80 2.17 13.27
N HIS A 113 -21.50 2.76 12.31
CA HIS A 113 -22.82 2.33 11.87
C HIS A 113 -22.68 1.72 10.48
N LEU A 114 -23.12 0.47 10.31
CA LEU A 114 -23.05 -0.20 9.02
C LEU A 114 -24.20 0.26 8.12
N ARG A 115 -23.90 0.44 6.84
CA ARG A 115 -24.92 0.73 5.82
C ARG A 115 -25.93 -0.40 5.75
N PRO A 116 -27.24 -0.12 5.61
CA PRO A 116 -28.23 -1.15 5.41
C PRO A 116 -28.15 -1.74 3.98
N GLY A 117 -28.54 -2.99 3.83
CA GLY A 117 -28.71 -3.64 2.52
C GLY A 117 -27.43 -4.13 1.86
N LEU A 118 -26.28 -4.09 2.54
CA LEU A 118 -25.02 -4.68 2.06
C LEU A 118 -25.13 -6.20 1.97
N LEU A 119 -24.56 -6.78 0.91
CA LEU A 119 -24.57 -8.21 0.66
C LEU A 119 -23.18 -8.74 0.35
N PHE A 120 -22.85 -9.91 0.86
CA PHE A 120 -21.74 -10.71 0.38
C PHE A 120 -22.05 -11.36 -0.98
N ASP A 121 -21.03 -11.81 -1.70
CA ASP A 121 -21.21 -12.74 -2.80
C ASP A 121 -21.98 -13.98 -2.32
N GLY A 122 -23.01 -14.38 -3.07
CA GLY A 122 -24.00 -15.39 -2.63
C GLY A 122 -25.26 -14.80 -1.97
N GLY A 123 -25.33 -13.47 -1.76
CA GLY A 123 -26.56 -12.78 -1.34
C GLY A 123 -26.83 -12.79 0.16
N ARG A 124 -25.89 -13.24 0.99
CA ARG A 124 -26.00 -13.18 2.44
C ARG A 124 -25.85 -11.73 2.92
N PRO A 125 -26.73 -11.19 3.79
CA PRO A 125 -26.59 -9.86 4.36
C PRO A 125 -25.33 -9.72 5.21
N VAL A 126 -24.67 -8.56 5.10
CA VAL A 126 -23.56 -8.13 5.97
C VAL A 126 -24.14 -7.57 7.27
N ARG A 127 -23.55 -7.95 8.40
CA ARG A 127 -23.98 -7.53 9.74
C ARG A 127 -22.78 -7.02 10.56
N PRO A 128 -22.98 -6.21 11.59
CA PRO A 128 -21.95 -5.84 12.55
C PRO A 128 -21.22 -7.04 13.16
N SER A 129 -21.93 -8.14 13.42
CA SER A 129 -21.36 -9.39 13.93
C SER A 129 -20.35 -10.02 12.95
N ASP A 130 -20.48 -9.83 11.63
CA ASP A 130 -19.51 -10.27 10.65
C ASP A 130 -18.20 -9.47 10.76
N ALA A 131 -18.28 -8.15 10.91
CA ALA A 131 -17.11 -7.31 11.13
C ALA A 131 -16.37 -7.66 12.44
N ALA A 132 -17.12 -7.89 13.52
CA ALA A 132 -16.55 -8.34 14.79
C ALA A 132 -15.88 -9.71 14.66
N ALA A 133 -16.50 -10.64 13.94
CA ALA A 133 -15.94 -11.97 13.69
C ALA A 133 -14.65 -11.88 12.83
N SER A 134 -14.61 -10.98 11.84
CA SER A 134 -13.45 -10.74 10.98
C SER A 134 -12.25 -10.23 11.77
N LEU A 135 -12.45 -9.24 12.65
CA LEU A 135 -11.38 -8.73 13.51
C LEU A 135 -10.86 -9.80 14.48
N ARG A 136 -11.73 -10.65 15.03
CA ARG A 136 -11.29 -11.81 15.85
C ARG A 136 -10.55 -12.85 15.03
N ARG A 137 -11.04 -13.15 13.80
CA ARG A 137 -10.43 -14.11 12.90
C ARG A 137 -9.00 -13.73 12.57
N MET A 138 -8.71 -12.45 12.35
CA MET A 138 -7.36 -11.95 12.07
C MET A 138 -6.32 -12.46 13.09
N PHE A 139 -6.66 -12.47 14.39
CA PHE A 139 -5.81 -13.02 15.44
C PHE A 139 -5.78 -14.55 15.41
N ARG A 140 -6.89 -15.22 15.13
CA ARG A 140 -6.99 -16.70 15.11
C ARG A 140 -6.20 -17.31 13.97
N VAL A 141 -6.17 -16.68 12.79
CA VAL A 141 -5.42 -17.15 11.63
C VAL A 141 -3.95 -16.70 11.64
N LEU A 142 -3.52 -15.99 12.70
CA LEU A 142 -2.18 -15.42 12.84
C LEU A 142 -1.82 -14.52 11.65
N SER A 143 -2.72 -13.57 11.34
CA SER A 143 -2.45 -12.54 10.33
C SER A 143 -1.12 -11.84 10.62
N PRO A 144 -0.27 -11.60 9.61
CA PRO A 144 1.02 -10.94 9.81
C PRO A 144 0.93 -9.54 10.43
N THR A 145 -0.24 -8.90 10.32
CA THR A 145 -0.47 -7.54 10.85
C THR A 145 -1.22 -7.50 12.18
N ALA A 146 -1.71 -8.65 12.68
CA ALA A 146 -2.56 -8.70 13.88
C ALA A 146 -1.91 -7.99 15.10
N GLY A 147 -0.65 -8.28 15.39
CA GLY A 147 0.07 -7.70 16.53
C GLY A 147 0.53 -6.26 16.27
N SER A 148 1.16 -6.01 15.13
CA SER A 148 1.78 -4.73 14.81
C SER A 148 0.76 -3.61 14.56
N PHE A 149 -0.36 -3.90 13.87
CA PHE A 149 -1.32 -2.88 13.46
C PHE A 149 -2.54 -2.81 14.38
N TYR A 150 -2.98 -3.96 14.92
CA TYR A 150 -4.23 -4.05 15.68
C TYR A 150 -4.03 -4.43 17.14
N GLY A 151 -2.77 -4.49 17.60
CA GLY A 151 -2.41 -4.83 18.96
C GLY A 151 -2.86 -3.81 20.03
N ALA A 152 -3.37 -2.63 19.63
CA ALA A 152 -3.97 -1.67 20.53
C ALA A 152 -5.43 -2.01 20.90
N ILE A 153 -6.11 -2.91 20.18
CA ILE A 153 -7.49 -3.29 20.48
C ILE A 153 -7.55 -4.03 21.81
N THR A 154 -8.46 -3.65 22.69
CA THR A 154 -8.62 -4.26 24.01
C THR A 154 -8.78 -5.78 23.91
N GLY A 155 -7.91 -6.52 24.59
CA GLY A 155 -7.84 -7.97 24.54
C GLY A 155 -6.99 -8.54 23.40
N ALA A 156 -6.34 -7.72 22.59
CA ALA A 156 -5.45 -8.17 21.51
C ALA A 156 -4.26 -8.97 22.06
N ALA A 157 -3.67 -8.56 23.18
CA ALA A 157 -2.56 -9.27 23.81
C ALA A 157 -2.94 -10.71 24.21
N ASP A 158 -4.13 -10.90 24.76
CA ASP A 158 -4.64 -12.23 25.11
C ASP A 158 -4.89 -13.08 23.85
N CYS A 159 -5.41 -12.45 22.78
CA CYS A 159 -5.61 -13.11 21.50
C CYS A 159 -4.28 -13.54 20.86
N LEU A 160 -3.22 -12.74 20.94
CA LEU A 160 -1.88 -13.10 20.45
C LEU A 160 -1.27 -14.24 21.27
N ALA A 161 -1.48 -14.24 22.60
CA ALA A 161 -0.98 -15.29 23.48
C ALA A 161 -1.75 -16.62 23.31
N ALA A 162 -3.05 -16.56 22.99
CA ALA A 162 -3.91 -17.74 22.83
C ALA A 162 -4.87 -17.58 21.63
N PRO A 163 -4.37 -17.66 20.39
CA PRO A 163 -5.16 -17.37 19.18
C PRO A 163 -6.45 -18.17 19.04
N ALA A 164 -6.41 -19.46 19.38
CA ALA A 164 -7.58 -20.34 19.31
C ALA A 164 -8.72 -19.93 20.28
N ALA A 165 -8.37 -19.27 21.40
CA ALA A 165 -9.31 -18.80 22.42
C ALA A 165 -9.61 -17.29 22.30
N CYS A 166 -9.20 -16.65 21.20
CA CYS A 166 -9.35 -15.21 21.00
C CYS A 166 -10.82 -14.77 21.10
N ALA A 167 -11.15 -13.98 22.12
CA ALA A 167 -12.47 -13.38 22.35
C ALA A 167 -12.54 -11.93 21.85
N LEU A 168 -11.43 -11.20 21.91
CA LEU A 168 -11.27 -9.78 21.52
C LEU A 168 -12.39 -8.89 22.11
N PRO A 169 -12.48 -8.72 23.43
CA PRO A 169 -13.60 -8.05 24.09
C PRO A 169 -13.72 -6.56 23.71
N GLY A 170 -12.66 -5.94 23.21
CA GLY A 170 -12.70 -4.57 22.70
C GLY A 170 -13.55 -4.39 21.44
N VAL A 171 -14.03 -5.46 20.81
CA VAL A 171 -14.87 -5.40 19.60
C VAL A 171 -16.28 -5.87 19.92
N VAL A 172 -17.23 -4.94 19.93
CA VAL A 172 -18.62 -5.17 20.34
C VAL A 172 -19.55 -4.86 19.17
N ALA A 173 -20.32 -5.86 18.74
CA ALA A 173 -21.31 -5.72 17.68
C ALA A 173 -22.73 -5.75 18.25
N ASP A 174 -23.61 -4.92 17.68
CA ASP A 174 -25.06 -4.95 17.89
C ASP A 174 -25.76 -5.01 16.52
N ASP A 175 -26.19 -6.20 16.12
CA ASP A 175 -26.84 -6.42 14.84
C ASP A 175 -28.23 -5.74 14.76
N ALA A 176 -28.90 -5.54 15.89
CA ALA A 176 -30.21 -4.90 15.93
C ALA A 176 -30.07 -3.38 15.76
N ALA A 177 -29.06 -2.79 16.37
CA ALA A 177 -28.75 -1.37 16.22
C ALA A 177 -27.95 -1.07 14.93
N GLY A 178 -27.39 -2.09 14.27
CA GLY A 178 -26.51 -1.91 13.10
C GLY A 178 -25.15 -1.33 13.45
N THR A 179 -24.65 -1.53 14.67
CA THR A 179 -23.43 -0.86 15.18
C THR A 179 -22.31 -1.83 15.50
N LEU A 180 -21.07 -1.33 15.31
CA LEU A 180 -19.83 -1.95 15.76
C LEU A 180 -19.03 -0.93 16.57
N ALA A 181 -18.70 -1.25 17.82
CA ALA A 181 -17.79 -0.47 18.64
C ALA A 181 -16.41 -1.14 18.70
N ILE A 182 -15.35 -0.34 18.58
CA ILE A 182 -13.96 -0.78 18.77
C ILE A 182 -13.36 0.04 19.91
N HIS A 183 -12.89 -0.65 20.94
CA HIS A 183 -12.22 -0.07 22.10
C HIS A 183 -10.76 -0.44 22.14
N LEU A 184 -9.90 0.52 22.49
CA LEU A 184 -8.46 0.40 22.52
C LEU A 184 -7.93 0.54 23.95
N ASP A 185 -6.87 -0.19 24.29
CA ASP A 185 -6.13 -0.05 25.55
C ASP A 185 -5.28 1.23 25.56
N ARG A 186 -4.86 1.69 24.38
CA ARG A 186 -4.16 2.97 24.16
C ARG A 186 -4.65 3.60 22.88
N ALA A 187 -4.62 4.92 22.81
CA ALA A 187 -4.98 5.63 21.58
C ALA A 187 -4.09 5.21 20.40
N ASP A 188 -4.70 5.01 19.24
CA ASP A 188 -4.03 4.77 17.97
C ASP A 188 -4.64 5.73 16.92
N PRO A 189 -4.01 6.87 16.65
CA PRO A 189 -4.54 7.86 15.72
C PRO A 189 -4.62 7.37 14.27
N GLU A 190 -3.97 6.26 13.97
CA GLU A 190 -3.88 5.67 12.63
C GLU A 190 -4.75 4.42 12.48
N LEU A 191 -5.52 4.05 13.52
CA LEU A 191 -6.40 2.88 13.46
C LEU A 191 -7.29 2.89 12.21
N LEU A 192 -7.88 4.04 11.86
CA LEU A 192 -8.76 4.15 10.70
C LEU A 192 -8.02 3.88 9.38
N MET A 193 -6.76 4.30 9.26
CA MET A 193 -5.92 3.97 8.08
C MET A 193 -5.64 2.47 8.03
N LYS A 194 -5.29 1.85 9.17
CA LYS A 194 -5.05 0.41 9.27
C LYS A 194 -6.31 -0.40 8.95
N LEU A 195 -7.50 0.11 9.27
CA LEU A 195 -8.79 -0.53 8.94
C LEU A 195 -9.14 -0.46 7.44
N THR A 196 -8.40 0.27 6.62
CA THR A 196 -8.56 0.25 5.15
C THR A 196 -7.82 -0.93 4.49
N LEU A 197 -6.94 -1.61 5.22
CA LEU A 197 -6.09 -2.67 4.69
C LEU A 197 -6.88 -3.96 4.47
N PRO A 198 -6.52 -4.79 3.49
CA PRO A 198 -7.22 -6.05 3.22
C PRO A 198 -7.35 -6.97 4.43
N HIS A 199 -6.38 -6.93 5.36
CA HIS A 199 -6.42 -7.71 6.60
C HIS A 199 -7.62 -7.37 7.51
N ALA A 200 -8.14 -6.13 7.44
CA ALA A 200 -9.30 -5.68 8.19
C ALA A 200 -10.62 -5.78 7.40
N SER A 201 -10.61 -6.41 6.23
CA SER A 201 -11.82 -6.61 5.43
C SER A 201 -12.89 -7.36 6.22
N VAL A 202 -14.14 -6.99 5.99
CA VAL A 202 -15.29 -7.66 6.59
C VAL A 202 -15.59 -8.93 5.78
N LEU A 203 -15.47 -10.06 6.45
CA LEU A 203 -15.70 -11.41 5.91
C LEU A 203 -16.94 -12.02 6.56
N PRO A 204 -17.57 -13.04 5.95
CA PRO A 204 -18.63 -13.80 6.59
C PRO A 204 -18.18 -14.36 7.96
N ALA A 205 -19.02 -14.27 8.99
CA ALA A 205 -18.68 -14.73 10.34
C ALA A 205 -18.36 -16.24 10.42
N ASP A 206 -18.77 -17.00 9.42
CA ASP A 206 -18.48 -18.42 9.23
C ASP A 206 -17.25 -18.68 8.33
N ALA A 207 -16.48 -17.66 8.00
CA ALA A 207 -15.19 -17.81 7.31
C ALA A 207 -14.28 -18.78 8.10
N PRO A 208 -13.45 -19.60 7.39
CA PRO A 208 -12.61 -20.61 8.05
C PRO A 208 -11.71 -20.00 9.13
N GLY A 209 -11.58 -20.64 10.29
CA GLY A 209 -10.68 -20.25 11.38
C GLY A 209 -9.20 -20.57 11.13
N HIS A 210 -8.82 -20.79 9.88
CA HIS A 210 -7.47 -21.06 9.39
C HIS A 210 -7.29 -20.39 8.02
N ASP A 211 -6.07 -20.35 7.51
CA ASP A 211 -5.77 -19.87 6.16
C ASP A 211 -6.63 -20.63 5.12
N SER A 212 -7.39 -19.88 4.31
CA SER A 212 -8.22 -20.46 3.26
C SER A 212 -7.41 -20.95 2.05
N GLY A 213 -6.13 -20.59 1.97
CA GLY A 213 -5.21 -21.04 0.94
C GLY A 213 -5.65 -20.64 -0.47
N THR A 214 -6.18 -21.61 -1.20
CA THR A 214 -6.68 -21.42 -2.57
C THR A 214 -8.21 -21.33 -2.67
N VAL A 215 -8.91 -21.41 -1.53
CA VAL A 215 -10.39 -21.38 -1.50
C VAL A 215 -10.86 -19.93 -1.29
N PRO A 216 -11.62 -19.35 -2.23
CA PRO A 216 -12.11 -17.99 -2.08
C PRO A 216 -13.07 -17.84 -0.89
N ILE A 217 -12.91 -16.75 -0.14
CA ILE A 217 -13.90 -16.31 0.85
C ILE A 217 -14.83 -15.31 0.16
N ALA A 218 -16.12 -15.35 0.46
CA ALA A 218 -17.08 -14.40 -0.12
C ALA A 218 -16.76 -12.96 0.31
N GLY A 219 -16.64 -12.05 -0.63
CA GLY A 219 -16.43 -10.62 -0.43
C GLY A 219 -17.70 -9.81 -0.70
N THR A 220 -17.61 -8.51 -0.52
CA THR A 220 -18.70 -7.55 -0.72
C THR A 220 -18.53 -6.71 -1.99
N GLY A 221 -17.32 -6.70 -2.57
CA GLY A 221 -16.92 -5.83 -3.68
C GLY A 221 -17.59 -6.13 -5.02
N PRO A 222 -17.32 -5.31 -6.05
CA PRO A 222 -17.89 -5.44 -7.39
C PRO A 222 -17.45 -6.69 -8.15
N TYR A 223 -16.39 -7.34 -7.70
CA TYR A 223 -15.90 -8.60 -8.25
C TYR A 223 -15.84 -9.69 -7.17
N ARG A 224 -15.84 -10.94 -7.63
CA ARG A 224 -15.60 -12.13 -6.82
C ARG A 224 -14.48 -12.96 -7.43
N ILE A 225 -13.76 -13.72 -6.63
CA ILE A 225 -12.79 -14.69 -7.12
C ILE A 225 -13.55 -15.92 -7.60
N ALA A 226 -13.57 -16.14 -8.92
CA ALA A 226 -14.26 -17.25 -9.54
C ALA A 226 -13.36 -18.49 -9.71
N GLU A 227 -12.04 -18.28 -9.83
CA GLU A 227 -11.06 -19.35 -10.01
C GLU A 227 -9.70 -18.89 -9.47
N TYR A 228 -9.00 -19.80 -8.79
CA TYR A 228 -7.59 -19.60 -8.43
C TYR A 228 -6.82 -20.91 -8.54
N SER A 229 -5.77 -20.87 -9.35
CA SER A 229 -4.76 -21.93 -9.49
C SER A 229 -3.38 -21.28 -9.41
N PRO A 230 -2.62 -21.48 -8.32
CA PRO A 230 -1.30 -20.84 -8.14
C PRO A 230 -0.29 -21.16 -9.25
N SER A 231 -0.48 -22.28 -9.97
CA SER A 231 0.40 -22.67 -11.07
C SER A 231 0.04 -22.04 -12.42
N SER A 232 -1.08 -21.32 -12.53
CA SER A 232 -1.54 -20.83 -13.83
C SER A 232 -2.25 -19.50 -13.81
N ARG A 233 -3.29 -19.31 -12.98
CA ARG A 233 -4.10 -18.10 -13.05
C ARG A 233 -4.99 -17.84 -11.83
N LEU A 234 -5.41 -16.58 -11.70
CA LEU A 234 -6.51 -16.12 -10.88
C LEU A 234 -7.52 -15.39 -11.78
N ARG A 235 -8.81 -15.65 -11.60
CA ARG A 235 -9.87 -15.02 -12.38
C ARG A 235 -10.93 -14.41 -11.47
N LEU A 236 -11.19 -13.14 -11.70
CA LEU A 236 -12.27 -12.39 -11.08
C LEU A 236 -13.41 -12.23 -12.08
N GLU A 237 -14.64 -12.36 -11.60
CA GLU A 237 -15.87 -12.10 -12.32
C GLU A 237 -16.72 -11.10 -11.54
N ARG A 238 -17.64 -10.42 -12.22
CA ARG A 238 -18.57 -9.51 -11.56
C ARG A 238 -19.36 -10.23 -10.48
N ASN A 239 -19.45 -9.57 -9.31
CA ASN A 239 -20.33 -10.00 -8.24
C ASN A 239 -21.78 -9.59 -8.56
N PRO A 240 -22.71 -10.53 -8.83
CA PRO A 240 -24.10 -10.18 -9.18
C PRO A 240 -24.88 -9.58 -8.00
N TRP A 241 -24.38 -9.73 -6.78
CA TRP A 241 -24.99 -9.21 -5.55
C TRP A 241 -24.50 -7.82 -5.19
N PHE A 242 -23.44 -7.34 -5.84
CA PHE A 242 -22.91 -5.99 -5.62
C PHE A 242 -23.92 -4.92 -6.05
N ARG A 243 -24.06 -3.91 -5.20
CA ARG A 243 -24.75 -2.66 -5.51
C ARG A 243 -23.90 -1.52 -4.99
N GLN A 244 -23.50 -0.62 -5.88
CA GLN A 244 -22.65 0.50 -5.51
C GLN A 244 -23.30 1.34 -4.42
N TRP A 245 -22.69 1.35 -3.22
CA TRP A 245 -23.11 2.18 -2.09
C TRP A 245 -22.32 3.48 -1.99
N SER A 246 -21.10 3.50 -2.53
CA SER A 246 -20.21 4.65 -2.52
C SER A 246 -19.39 4.68 -3.81
N ALA A 247 -19.46 5.78 -4.56
CA ALA A 247 -18.58 5.99 -5.71
C ALA A 247 -17.13 6.31 -5.29
N ASP A 248 -16.95 6.83 -4.09
CA ASP A 248 -15.65 7.19 -3.53
C ASP A 248 -14.91 5.97 -2.97
N ALA A 249 -15.60 5.12 -2.20
CA ALA A 249 -14.98 3.97 -1.54
C ALA A 249 -14.96 2.72 -2.43
N GLN A 250 -16.09 2.39 -3.07
CA GLN A 250 -16.21 1.18 -3.89
C GLN A 250 -17.06 1.45 -5.14
N PRO A 251 -16.45 2.06 -6.18
CA PRO A 251 -17.12 2.27 -7.46
C PRO A 251 -17.39 0.94 -8.17
N ASP A 252 -18.50 0.90 -8.91
CA ASP A 252 -18.77 -0.23 -9.80
C ASP A 252 -17.71 -0.30 -10.91
N GLY A 253 -17.25 -1.50 -11.24
CA GLY A 253 -16.16 -1.69 -12.19
C GLY A 253 -16.60 -1.61 -13.66
N TYR A 254 -15.65 -1.37 -14.57
CA TYR A 254 -15.88 -1.41 -16.01
C TYR A 254 -15.68 -2.81 -16.62
N PRO A 255 -14.58 -3.56 -16.37
CA PRO A 255 -14.38 -4.88 -16.96
C PRO A 255 -15.46 -5.88 -16.54
N ASP A 256 -15.84 -6.80 -17.43
CA ASP A 256 -16.68 -7.93 -17.06
C ASP A 256 -15.90 -8.98 -16.27
N ARG A 257 -14.58 -9.04 -16.54
CA ARG A 257 -13.68 -10.03 -16.00
C ARG A 257 -12.27 -9.44 -15.84
N ILE A 258 -11.56 -9.87 -14.81
CA ILE A 258 -10.13 -9.62 -14.62
C ILE A 258 -9.45 -10.99 -14.56
N GLU A 259 -8.51 -11.23 -15.46
CA GLU A 259 -7.71 -12.46 -15.52
C GLU A 259 -6.26 -12.13 -15.19
N TYR A 260 -5.66 -12.89 -14.29
CA TYR A 260 -4.28 -12.74 -13.87
C TYR A 260 -3.56 -14.07 -14.16
N ALA A 261 -2.71 -14.10 -15.17
CA ALA A 261 -1.94 -15.28 -15.55
C ALA A 261 -0.55 -15.24 -14.91
N PHE A 262 -0.02 -16.44 -14.58
CA PHE A 262 1.26 -16.61 -13.89
C PHE A 262 2.22 -17.49 -14.68
N GLY A 263 3.54 -17.31 -14.44
CA GLY A 263 4.57 -18.24 -14.88
C GLY A 263 5.36 -17.81 -16.10
N LEU A 264 5.30 -16.54 -16.47
CA LEU A 264 6.15 -15.98 -17.51
C LEU A 264 7.36 -15.26 -16.88
N GLU A 265 8.45 -15.20 -17.63
CA GLU A 265 9.60 -14.35 -17.29
C GLU A 265 9.33 -12.91 -17.75
N ASP A 266 9.94 -11.93 -17.06
CA ASP A 266 9.68 -10.49 -17.24
C ASP A 266 9.77 -10.03 -18.73
N GLU A 267 10.73 -10.55 -19.50
CA GLU A 267 10.88 -10.24 -20.93
C GLU A 267 9.70 -10.75 -21.78
N ALA A 268 9.19 -11.93 -21.44
CA ALA A 268 8.02 -12.48 -22.13
C ALA A 268 6.74 -11.71 -21.76
N GLU A 269 6.63 -11.24 -20.52
CA GLU A 269 5.52 -10.42 -20.05
C GLU A 269 5.47 -9.08 -20.79
N VAL A 270 6.61 -8.36 -20.86
CA VAL A 270 6.73 -7.12 -21.64
C VAL A 270 6.29 -7.34 -23.08
N THR A 271 6.79 -8.41 -23.71
CA THR A 271 6.45 -8.75 -25.10
C THR A 271 4.95 -9.01 -25.29
N GLN A 272 4.29 -9.68 -24.33
CA GLN A 272 2.84 -9.88 -24.40
C GLN A 272 2.05 -8.57 -24.27
N VAL A 273 2.49 -7.65 -23.39
CA VAL A 273 1.86 -6.34 -23.26
C VAL A 273 2.07 -5.49 -24.50
N GLU A 274 3.26 -5.49 -25.10
CA GLU A 274 3.57 -4.80 -26.35
C GLU A 274 2.68 -5.29 -27.50
N ASN A 275 2.48 -6.61 -27.59
CA ASN A 275 1.67 -7.27 -28.63
C ASN A 275 0.17 -7.32 -28.31
N GLU A 276 -0.30 -6.63 -27.27
CA GLU A 276 -1.72 -6.55 -26.84
C GLU A 276 -2.35 -7.91 -26.49
N GLN A 277 -1.52 -8.91 -26.16
CA GLN A 277 -1.94 -10.21 -25.65
C GLN A 277 -2.29 -10.15 -24.18
N ALA A 278 -1.65 -9.23 -23.43
CA ALA A 278 -1.97 -8.86 -22.07
C ALA A 278 -2.11 -7.33 -21.96
N ASP A 279 -2.67 -6.86 -20.85
CA ASP A 279 -2.97 -5.44 -20.65
C ASP A 279 -2.02 -4.76 -19.66
N TRP A 280 -1.36 -5.53 -18.79
CA TRP A 280 -0.41 -5.05 -17.81
C TRP A 280 0.37 -6.23 -17.19
N MET A 281 1.55 -5.95 -16.65
CA MET A 281 2.37 -6.87 -15.87
C MET A 281 2.68 -6.26 -14.50
N PHE A 282 2.77 -7.14 -13.49
CA PHE A 282 3.04 -6.71 -12.11
C PHE A 282 4.50 -6.32 -11.90
N GLU A 283 5.42 -7.09 -12.45
CA GLU A 283 6.84 -6.86 -12.32
C GLU A 283 7.26 -5.57 -13.02
N THR A 284 8.23 -4.88 -12.45
CA THR A 284 8.87 -3.76 -13.13
C THR A 284 9.52 -4.27 -14.42
N PRO A 285 9.23 -3.66 -15.58
CA PRO A 285 9.88 -4.05 -16.84
C PRO A 285 11.40 -4.05 -16.72
N PRO A 286 12.12 -4.96 -17.42
CA PRO A 286 13.56 -4.97 -17.43
C PRO A 286 14.15 -3.58 -17.74
N LEU A 287 15.14 -3.14 -16.94
CA LEU A 287 15.64 -1.75 -16.98
C LEU A 287 16.24 -1.37 -18.33
N ASP A 288 16.80 -2.30 -19.05
CA ASP A 288 17.35 -2.13 -20.40
C ASP A 288 16.27 -1.93 -21.48
N ARG A 289 15.03 -2.43 -21.25
CA ARG A 289 13.88 -2.20 -22.12
C ARG A 289 13.23 -0.82 -21.93
N LEU A 290 13.46 -0.15 -20.80
CA LEU A 290 12.74 1.11 -20.47
C LEU A 290 13.01 2.24 -21.46
N GLY A 291 14.22 2.28 -22.07
CA GLY A 291 14.55 3.26 -23.11
C GLY A 291 13.70 3.07 -24.38
N GLU A 292 13.57 1.84 -24.83
CA GLU A 292 12.73 1.45 -25.98
C GLU A 292 11.25 1.66 -25.68
N LEU A 293 10.77 1.18 -24.54
CA LEU A 293 9.38 1.33 -24.10
C LEU A 293 8.98 2.81 -24.05
N GLY A 294 9.82 3.66 -23.45
CA GLY A 294 9.58 5.10 -23.38
C GLY A 294 9.60 5.80 -24.72
N ALA A 295 10.38 5.32 -25.69
CA ALA A 295 10.45 5.89 -27.04
C ALA A 295 9.29 5.41 -27.94
N SER A 296 8.98 4.10 -27.91
CA SER A 296 8.01 3.48 -28.83
C SER A 296 6.60 3.50 -28.28
N TYR A 297 6.43 3.53 -26.94
CA TYR A 297 5.15 3.37 -26.27
C TYR A 297 4.91 4.46 -25.21
N ALA A 298 5.35 5.70 -25.46
CA ALA A 298 5.35 6.82 -24.50
C ALA A 298 4.00 7.05 -23.78
N GLY A 299 2.87 6.83 -24.48
CA GLY A 299 1.53 6.96 -23.89
C GLY A 299 1.08 5.74 -23.06
N ARG A 300 1.87 4.69 -23.01
CA ARG A 300 1.58 3.40 -22.36
C ARG A 300 2.52 3.13 -21.17
N VAL A 301 3.52 3.98 -20.97
CA VAL A 301 4.45 3.91 -19.84
C VAL A 301 4.05 4.94 -18.80
N HIS A 302 3.66 4.48 -17.63
CA HIS A 302 3.22 5.30 -16.50
C HIS A 302 4.30 5.27 -15.42
N ILE A 303 4.76 6.45 -14.99
CA ILE A 303 5.78 6.58 -13.95
C ILE A 303 5.19 7.40 -12.81
N ASN A 304 4.98 6.76 -11.67
CA ASN A 304 4.29 7.32 -10.52
C ASN A 304 5.19 7.28 -9.26
N PRO A 305 5.08 8.24 -8.33
CA PRO A 305 5.82 8.18 -7.07
C PRO A 305 5.39 6.95 -6.28
N ALA A 306 6.34 6.30 -5.59
CA ALA A 306 6.04 5.27 -4.61
C ALA A 306 6.33 5.82 -3.19
N LEU A 307 5.45 5.53 -2.24
CA LEU A 307 5.74 5.76 -0.82
C LEU A 307 6.68 4.65 -0.34
N ALA A 308 7.93 4.73 -0.76
CA ALA A 308 8.90 3.66 -0.58
C ALA A 308 10.34 4.19 -0.50
N LEU A 309 11.23 3.35 0.02
CA LEU A 309 12.66 3.62 0.02
C LEU A 309 13.48 2.35 -0.25
N TRP A 310 14.64 2.55 -0.86
CA TRP A 310 15.73 1.59 -0.93
C TRP A 310 16.81 2.02 0.04
N PHE A 311 17.25 1.11 0.92
CA PHE A 311 18.17 1.47 1.97
C PHE A 311 19.05 0.28 2.40
N MET A 312 20.10 0.60 3.13
CA MET A 312 21.01 -0.34 3.74
C MET A 312 20.92 -0.19 5.26
N PRO A 313 20.14 -1.01 5.99
CA PRO A 313 20.24 -1.08 7.43
C PRO A 313 21.60 -1.65 7.85
N MET A 314 22.23 -1.02 8.83
CA MET A 314 23.49 -1.45 9.43
C MET A 314 23.20 -1.88 10.89
N ASN A 315 23.57 -3.12 11.23
CA ASN A 315 23.27 -3.69 12.53
C ASN A 315 24.19 -3.07 13.60
N LEU A 316 23.57 -2.35 14.55
CA LEU A 316 24.28 -1.67 15.63
C LEU A 316 24.90 -2.61 16.67
N HIS A 317 24.59 -3.90 16.61
CA HIS A 317 25.09 -4.94 17.51
C HIS A 317 26.22 -5.78 16.88
N GLU A 318 26.55 -5.53 15.60
CA GLU A 318 27.53 -6.30 14.85
C GLU A 318 28.69 -5.40 14.37
N PRO A 319 29.96 -5.74 14.73
CA PRO A 319 31.10 -5.00 14.19
C PRO A 319 31.16 -5.08 12.64
N PRO A 320 31.56 -4.03 11.95
CA PRO A 320 32.07 -2.75 12.44
C PRO A 320 30.99 -1.71 12.75
N PHE A 321 29.72 -2.04 12.59
CA PHE A 321 28.61 -1.07 12.62
C PHE A 321 28.07 -0.76 14.02
N ASP A 322 28.64 -1.37 15.06
CA ASP A 322 28.52 -0.93 16.46
C ASP A 322 29.19 0.44 16.68
N ASP A 323 30.23 0.80 15.89
CA ASP A 323 30.85 2.13 15.94
C ASP A 323 30.11 3.14 15.04
N PRO A 324 29.61 4.28 15.59
CA PRO A 324 28.91 5.31 14.82
C PRO A 324 29.78 5.96 13.72
N ARG A 325 31.12 5.97 13.86
CA ARG A 325 32.03 6.50 12.84
C ARG A 325 32.03 5.59 11.59
N ALA A 326 31.99 4.28 11.80
CA ALA A 326 31.87 3.32 10.72
C ALA A 326 30.56 3.49 9.92
N ARG A 327 29.45 3.69 10.63
CA ARG A 327 28.14 3.91 9.98
C ARG A 327 28.08 5.22 9.19
N ARG A 328 28.62 6.31 9.75
CA ARG A 328 28.76 7.61 9.06
C ARG A 328 29.66 7.51 7.83
N ALA A 329 30.75 6.74 7.91
CA ALA A 329 31.64 6.49 6.80
C ALA A 329 30.91 5.86 5.61
N VAL A 330 30.06 4.84 5.85
CA VAL A 330 29.25 4.22 4.79
C VAL A 330 28.34 5.26 4.12
N ASN A 331 27.66 6.09 4.92
CA ASN A 331 26.76 7.13 4.41
C ASN A 331 27.48 8.18 3.53
N LEU A 332 28.69 8.61 3.94
CA LEU A 332 29.51 9.57 3.18
C LEU A 332 30.13 8.95 1.92
N ALA A 333 30.40 7.63 1.93
CA ALA A 333 31.03 6.95 0.82
C ALA A 333 30.12 6.74 -0.40
N ILE A 334 28.80 6.71 -0.19
CA ILE A 334 27.83 6.36 -1.24
C ILE A 334 27.53 7.58 -2.11
N ASP A 335 27.86 7.49 -3.40
CA ASP A 335 27.34 8.42 -4.42
C ASP A 335 25.93 8.01 -4.83
N ARG A 336 24.94 8.63 -4.22
CA ARG A 336 23.52 8.35 -4.47
C ARG A 336 23.07 8.68 -5.89
N GLN A 337 23.73 9.63 -6.56
CA GLN A 337 23.46 9.93 -7.96
C GLN A 337 23.90 8.76 -8.87
N SER A 338 25.06 8.15 -8.57
CA SER A 338 25.52 6.95 -9.27
C SER A 338 24.61 5.76 -9.00
N VAL A 339 24.13 5.60 -7.76
CA VAL A 339 23.13 4.54 -7.43
C VAL A 339 21.85 4.73 -8.24
N VAL A 340 21.31 5.94 -8.30
CA VAL A 340 20.12 6.26 -9.11
C VAL A 340 20.36 5.99 -10.60
N LYS A 341 21.54 6.31 -11.14
CA LYS A 341 21.88 5.97 -12.54
C LYS A 341 21.87 4.47 -12.78
N LEU A 342 22.42 3.68 -11.84
CA LEU A 342 22.42 2.22 -11.92
C LEU A 342 21.01 1.62 -11.81
N PHE A 343 20.12 2.28 -11.09
CA PHE A 343 18.70 1.90 -10.99
C PHE A 343 17.86 2.30 -12.21
N GLY A 344 18.45 2.93 -13.23
CA GLY A 344 17.77 3.34 -14.46
C GLY A 344 17.53 4.85 -14.60
N GLY A 345 18.05 5.66 -13.68
CA GLY A 345 18.13 7.11 -13.81
C GLY A 345 17.07 7.93 -13.03
N PRO A 346 17.16 9.27 -13.15
CA PRO A 346 16.39 10.19 -12.29
C PRO A 346 14.88 10.22 -12.60
N ARG A 347 14.44 9.60 -13.69
CA ARG A 347 13.00 9.42 -13.95
C ARG A 347 12.40 8.30 -13.10
N LEU A 348 13.23 7.33 -12.65
CA LEU A 348 12.79 6.13 -11.92
C LEU A 348 13.04 6.19 -10.42
N ALA A 349 13.92 7.08 -9.98
CA ALA A 349 14.25 7.23 -8.58
C ALA A 349 14.73 8.65 -8.23
N VAL A 350 14.53 9.04 -6.99
CA VAL A 350 15.02 10.31 -6.44
C VAL A 350 16.02 10.00 -5.33
N PRO A 351 17.28 10.51 -5.39
CA PRO A 351 18.25 10.28 -4.34
C PRO A 351 17.73 10.75 -2.98
N SER A 352 17.94 9.98 -1.93
CA SER A 352 17.53 10.31 -0.57
C SER A 352 18.58 9.88 0.46
N CYS A 353 18.64 10.59 1.58
CA CYS A 353 19.48 10.26 2.73
C CYS A 353 18.66 9.97 3.99
N GLN A 354 17.36 10.23 3.98
CA GLN A 354 16.45 10.15 5.12
C GLN A 354 15.38 9.08 4.89
N ILE A 355 14.74 8.64 5.97
CA ILE A 355 13.77 7.55 5.94
C ILE A 355 12.45 7.95 5.31
N LEU A 356 11.90 9.10 5.69
CA LEU A 356 10.59 9.48 5.18
C LEU A 356 10.66 9.83 3.69
N PRO A 357 9.91 9.13 2.83
CA PRO A 357 9.83 9.49 1.42
C PRO A 357 9.06 10.79 1.21
N PRO A 358 9.32 11.51 0.10
CA PRO A 358 8.49 12.63 -0.34
C PRO A 358 7.03 12.20 -0.48
N GLY A 359 6.09 13.07 -0.08
CA GLY A 359 4.65 12.77 -0.11
C GLY A 359 4.07 12.37 1.24
N LEU A 360 4.86 11.86 2.18
CA LEU A 360 4.38 11.60 3.53
C LEU A 360 4.27 12.88 4.38
N PRO A 361 3.25 12.96 5.25
CA PRO A 361 3.19 14.02 6.27
C PRO A 361 4.46 14.02 7.12
N GLY A 362 5.05 15.20 7.35
CA GLY A 362 6.27 15.33 8.14
C GLY A 362 7.58 15.16 7.36
N HIS A 363 7.54 14.84 6.07
CA HIS A 363 8.75 14.87 5.24
C HIS A 363 9.26 16.31 5.09
N VAL A 364 10.48 16.56 5.54
CA VAL A 364 11.24 17.79 5.30
C VAL A 364 12.62 17.41 4.82
N PRO A 365 13.04 17.80 3.60
CA PRO A 365 14.31 17.37 3.04
C PRO A 365 15.49 17.57 3.99
N TYR A 366 16.23 16.49 4.25
CA TYR A 366 17.40 16.49 5.12
C TYR A 366 18.41 15.45 4.65
N CYS A 367 19.64 15.90 4.38
CA CYS A 367 20.75 15.01 3.99
C CYS A 367 22.06 15.53 4.59
N PRO A 368 22.50 15.01 5.75
CA PRO A 368 23.75 15.42 6.40
C PRO A 368 24.99 14.72 5.83
N TYR A 369 24.85 13.83 4.84
CA TYR A 369 25.91 13.00 4.30
C TYR A 369 26.17 13.31 2.82
N PRO A 370 26.87 14.44 2.49
CA PRO A 370 27.36 14.67 1.14
C PRO A 370 28.37 13.58 0.75
N HIS A 371 28.44 13.23 -0.54
CA HIS A 371 29.39 12.24 -1.00
C HIS A 371 30.83 12.72 -0.78
N ASP A 372 31.52 12.13 0.19
CA ASP A 372 32.93 12.41 0.54
C ASP A 372 33.66 11.11 0.90
N PRO A 373 34.19 10.37 -0.11
CA PRO A 373 34.92 9.14 0.13
C PRO A 373 36.27 9.33 0.82
N ALA A 374 36.81 10.57 0.84
CA ALA A 374 38.05 10.85 1.58
C ALA A 374 37.77 10.93 3.09
N GLN A 375 36.76 11.66 3.48
CA GLN A 375 36.29 11.70 4.87
C GLN A 375 35.83 10.32 5.34
N ALA A 376 35.13 9.55 4.49
CA ALA A 376 34.71 8.20 4.81
C ALA A 376 35.90 7.29 5.17
N ARG A 377 36.98 7.28 4.37
CA ARG A 377 38.20 6.54 4.69
C ARG A 377 38.85 6.98 5.99
N ALA A 378 38.88 8.31 6.25
CA ALA A 378 39.41 8.82 7.51
C ALA A 378 38.65 8.28 8.72
N LEU A 379 37.29 8.31 8.66
CA LEU A 379 36.44 7.78 9.76
C LEU A 379 36.62 6.28 9.97
N VAL A 380 36.80 5.46 8.90
CA VAL A 380 37.10 4.03 9.00
C VAL A 380 38.46 3.82 9.69
N ALA A 381 39.48 4.61 9.33
CA ALA A 381 40.76 4.55 10.00
C ALA A 381 40.71 4.96 11.48
N GLU A 382 40.02 6.06 11.79
CA GLU A 382 39.82 6.59 13.14
C GLU A 382 39.02 5.64 14.05
N SER A 383 38.07 4.89 13.48
CA SER A 383 37.30 3.90 14.22
C SER A 383 38.11 2.63 14.51
N GLY A 384 39.26 2.43 13.86
CA GLY A 384 40.07 1.21 13.97
C GLY A 384 39.43 0.00 13.27
N THR A 385 38.42 0.21 12.43
CA THR A 385 37.68 -0.88 11.76
C THR A 385 38.20 -1.21 10.36
N ALA A 386 39.26 -0.54 9.90
CA ALA A 386 39.90 -0.82 8.61
C ALA A 386 40.34 -2.28 8.49
N GLY A 387 40.08 -2.89 7.33
CA GLY A 387 40.38 -4.30 7.06
C GLY A 387 39.41 -5.31 7.63
N MET A 388 38.41 -4.88 8.39
CA MET A 388 37.38 -5.80 8.92
C MET A 388 36.55 -6.39 7.79
N ALA A 389 36.16 -7.66 7.96
CA ALA A 389 35.26 -8.34 7.03
C ALA A 389 33.83 -7.79 7.18
N VAL A 390 33.20 -7.43 6.06
CA VAL A 390 31.81 -6.98 6.01
C VAL A 390 31.05 -7.81 4.99
N THR A 391 29.95 -8.42 5.41
CA THR A 391 29.04 -9.17 4.54
C THR A 391 27.81 -8.35 4.23
N LEU A 392 27.66 -7.95 2.96
CA LEU A 392 26.45 -7.30 2.45
C LEU A 392 25.48 -8.36 1.93
N VAL A 393 24.31 -8.48 2.55
CA VAL A 393 23.24 -9.41 2.15
C VAL A 393 22.39 -8.76 1.06
N ILE A 394 22.20 -9.47 -0.05
CA ILE A 394 21.37 -9.08 -1.20
C ILE A 394 20.53 -10.27 -1.68
N ASP A 395 19.56 -10.02 -2.56
CA ASP A 395 18.82 -11.08 -3.23
C ASP A 395 19.32 -11.37 -4.66
N THR A 396 18.67 -12.34 -5.32
CA THR A 396 19.03 -12.79 -6.68
C THR A 396 18.50 -11.88 -7.79
N SER A 397 17.69 -10.86 -7.50
CA SER A 397 17.17 -9.95 -8.52
C SER A 397 18.29 -9.19 -9.24
N THR A 398 18.08 -8.87 -10.51
CA THR A 398 19.05 -8.12 -11.32
C THR A 398 19.39 -6.77 -10.70
N VAL A 399 18.40 -6.09 -10.14
CA VAL A 399 18.57 -4.79 -9.48
C VAL A 399 19.45 -4.93 -8.24
N GLN A 400 19.17 -5.86 -7.33
CA GLN A 400 19.98 -6.04 -6.13
C GLN A 400 21.40 -6.53 -6.44
N ARG A 401 21.60 -7.37 -7.44
CA ARG A 401 22.95 -7.78 -7.90
C ARG A 401 23.74 -6.60 -8.42
N THR A 402 23.13 -5.75 -9.24
CA THR A 402 23.80 -4.56 -9.82
C THR A 402 24.16 -3.55 -8.74
N LEU A 403 23.22 -3.19 -7.89
CA LEU A 403 23.44 -2.24 -6.79
C LEU A 403 24.39 -2.84 -5.74
N GLY A 404 24.23 -4.12 -5.39
CA GLY A 404 25.10 -4.82 -4.45
C GLY A 404 26.55 -4.87 -4.87
N ALA A 405 26.83 -5.11 -6.16
CA ALA A 405 28.19 -5.09 -6.69
C ALA A 405 28.82 -3.68 -6.57
N TYR A 406 28.08 -2.63 -6.88
CA TYR A 406 28.51 -1.25 -6.68
C TYR A 406 28.79 -0.96 -5.20
N LEU A 407 27.86 -1.28 -4.31
CA LEU A 407 27.98 -1.03 -2.86
C LEU A 407 29.12 -1.83 -2.22
N GLN A 408 29.35 -3.06 -2.68
CA GLN A 408 30.55 -3.83 -2.30
C GLN A 408 31.83 -3.09 -2.68
N GLY A 409 31.87 -2.53 -3.89
CA GLY A 409 32.99 -1.69 -4.36
C GLY A 409 33.20 -0.47 -3.46
N VAL A 410 32.13 0.22 -3.08
CA VAL A 410 32.16 1.37 -2.16
C VAL A 410 32.72 0.98 -0.79
N LEU A 411 32.24 -0.13 -0.21
CA LEU A 411 32.73 -0.62 1.09
C LEU A 411 34.22 -0.97 1.04
N ARG A 412 34.69 -1.60 -0.05
CA ARG A 412 36.12 -1.88 -0.27
C ARG A 412 36.95 -0.61 -0.43
N GLN A 413 36.43 0.39 -1.14
CA GLN A 413 37.09 1.66 -1.36
C GLN A 413 37.38 2.43 -0.07
N ILE A 414 36.52 2.27 0.95
CA ILE A 414 36.71 2.91 2.26
C ILE A 414 37.51 2.07 3.25
N GLY A 415 37.90 0.85 2.86
CA GLY A 415 38.88 0.04 3.61
C GLY A 415 38.35 -1.25 4.24
N TYR A 416 37.15 -1.72 3.91
CA TYR A 416 36.60 -3.01 4.41
C TYR A 416 36.93 -4.19 3.47
N ASP A 417 37.06 -5.43 4.02
CA ASP A 417 37.03 -6.67 3.23
C ASP A 417 35.56 -7.06 2.98
N ALA A 418 34.93 -6.39 2.00
CA ALA A 418 33.51 -6.54 1.73
C ALA A 418 33.21 -7.73 0.80
N LYS A 419 32.22 -8.56 1.19
CA LYS A 419 31.72 -9.71 0.43
C LYS A 419 30.21 -9.62 0.26
N LEU A 420 29.70 -10.22 -0.83
CA LEU A 420 28.26 -10.38 -1.03
C LEU A 420 27.80 -11.74 -0.53
N ARG A 421 26.65 -11.76 0.13
CA ARG A 421 25.86 -12.96 0.38
C ARG A 421 24.56 -12.83 -0.40
N VAL A 422 24.41 -13.66 -1.43
CA VAL A 422 23.24 -13.65 -2.30
C VAL A 422 22.26 -14.71 -1.86
N LEU A 423 21.03 -14.32 -1.59
CA LEU A 423 19.91 -15.19 -1.20
C LEU A 423 18.84 -15.18 -2.29
N SER A 424 18.01 -16.22 -2.38
CA SER A 424 16.82 -16.12 -3.23
C SER A 424 15.86 -15.03 -2.68
N ALA A 425 15.18 -14.32 -3.57
CA ALA A 425 14.34 -13.17 -3.20
C ALA A 425 13.27 -13.51 -2.15
N ASN A 426 12.67 -14.70 -2.24
CA ASN A 426 11.68 -15.19 -1.28
C ASN A 426 12.24 -15.54 0.12
N LEU A 427 13.57 -15.66 0.26
CA LEU A 427 14.22 -15.98 1.54
C LEU A 427 14.91 -14.78 2.19
N GLN A 428 15.17 -13.71 1.45
CA GLN A 428 15.92 -12.58 1.97
C GLN A 428 15.22 -11.95 3.17
N SER A 429 13.94 -11.66 3.06
CA SER A 429 13.17 -11.00 4.14
C SER A 429 13.19 -11.81 5.44
N SER A 430 12.84 -13.09 5.40
CA SER A 430 12.86 -13.95 6.59
C SER A 430 14.27 -14.15 7.15
N TYR A 431 15.29 -14.15 6.28
CA TYR A 431 16.69 -14.21 6.70
C TYR A 431 17.11 -12.95 7.46
N LEU A 432 16.69 -11.75 7.00
CA LEU A 432 16.98 -10.47 7.66
C LEU A 432 16.22 -10.33 8.98
N GLN A 433 14.99 -10.81 9.05
CA GLN A 433 14.14 -10.79 10.25
C GLN A 433 14.68 -11.67 11.38
N ASN A 434 15.44 -12.71 11.03
CA ASN A 434 16.03 -13.60 12.03
C ASN A 434 17.34 -13.01 12.57
N THR A 435 17.28 -12.46 13.78
CA THR A 435 18.40 -11.80 14.45
C THR A 435 19.55 -12.76 14.80
N ALA A 436 19.31 -14.08 14.86
CA ALA A 436 20.36 -15.09 15.05
C ALA A 436 21.28 -15.25 13.83
N ASN A 437 20.93 -14.67 12.69
CA ASN A 437 21.79 -14.66 11.50
C ASN A 437 22.92 -13.64 11.56
N HIS A 438 22.94 -12.76 12.57
CA HIS A 438 23.99 -11.76 12.79
C HIS A 438 24.33 -10.96 11.52
N VAL A 439 23.30 -10.50 10.79
CA VAL A 439 23.48 -9.75 9.55
C VAL A 439 24.12 -8.40 9.86
N GLN A 440 25.31 -8.12 9.30
CA GLN A 440 26.00 -6.85 9.51
C GLN A 440 25.35 -5.69 8.74
N VAL A 441 25.07 -5.91 7.46
CA VAL A 441 24.44 -4.93 6.56
C VAL A 441 23.70 -5.66 5.44
N SER A 442 22.59 -5.10 4.99
CA SER A 442 21.84 -5.64 3.85
C SER A 442 21.42 -4.53 2.90
N LEU A 443 21.03 -4.90 1.68
CA LEU A 443 20.29 -4.03 0.77
C LEU A 443 18.85 -4.47 0.76
N THR A 444 17.94 -3.58 1.12
CA THR A 444 16.51 -3.90 1.25
C THR A 444 15.62 -2.72 0.89
N THR A 445 14.32 -2.94 0.88
CA THR A 445 13.29 -1.96 0.56
C THR A 445 12.25 -1.88 1.67
N TRP A 446 11.58 -0.74 1.75
CA TRP A 446 10.33 -0.61 2.49
C TRP A 446 9.31 0.11 1.62
N TYR A 447 8.12 -0.42 1.53
CA TYR A 447 6.95 0.18 0.90
C TYR A 447 5.91 0.46 1.98
N ALA A 448 5.24 1.60 1.90
CA ALA A 448 4.21 1.95 2.87
C ALA A 448 3.07 0.95 2.88
N ASP A 449 2.75 0.43 4.06
CA ASP A 449 1.53 -0.38 4.28
C ASP A 449 0.30 0.53 4.34
N TYR A 450 0.47 1.71 4.91
CA TYR A 450 -0.51 2.81 4.93
C TYR A 450 0.24 4.15 4.91
N PRO A 451 -0.36 5.24 4.39
CA PRO A 451 0.36 6.49 4.09
C PRO A 451 0.59 7.33 5.35
N ALA A 452 1.30 6.78 6.33
CA ALA A 452 1.63 7.46 7.58
C ALA A 452 3.12 7.33 7.93
N THR A 453 3.64 8.33 8.64
CA THR A 453 5.03 8.39 9.10
C THR A 453 5.37 7.28 10.09
N SER A 454 4.40 6.85 10.89
CA SER A 454 4.56 5.76 11.85
C SER A 454 4.77 4.39 11.19
N ASP A 455 4.37 4.23 9.94
CA ASP A 455 4.66 3.03 9.17
C ASP A 455 6.16 2.90 8.81
N PHE A 456 6.90 3.99 8.91
CA PHE A 456 8.35 4.03 8.65
C PHE A 456 9.17 4.10 9.94
N LEU A 457 9.03 5.17 10.72
CA LEU A 457 9.96 5.45 11.81
C LEU A 457 9.80 4.49 13.00
N PRO A 458 8.64 4.32 13.63
CA PRO A 458 8.47 3.32 14.69
C PRO A 458 8.65 1.89 14.21
N THR A 459 8.16 1.58 12.99
CA THR A 459 8.21 0.22 12.44
C THR A 459 9.63 -0.23 12.13
N LEU A 460 10.48 0.66 11.62
CA LEU A 460 11.84 0.30 11.23
C LEU A 460 12.89 0.56 12.31
N PHE A 461 12.61 1.42 13.30
CA PHE A 461 13.61 1.88 14.27
C PHE A 461 13.13 1.92 15.71
N GLY A 462 11.87 1.61 15.99
CA GLY A 462 11.34 1.51 17.34
C GLY A 462 11.83 0.26 18.07
N CYS A 463 11.97 0.33 19.40
CA CYS A 463 12.33 -0.81 20.25
C CYS A 463 11.33 -1.97 20.12
N ALA A 464 10.04 -1.65 19.96
CA ALA A 464 8.99 -2.66 19.80
C ALA A 464 9.08 -3.48 18.51
N ALA A 465 9.86 -3.01 17.51
CA ALA A 465 10.08 -3.72 16.25
C ALA A 465 11.41 -4.51 16.22
N PHE A 466 12.22 -4.41 17.26
CA PHE A 466 13.46 -5.17 17.45
C PHE A 466 13.25 -6.32 18.42
N HIS A 467 13.40 -7.55 17.94
CA HIS A 467 13.17 -8.77 18.69
C HIS A 467 14.45 -9.63 18.76
N PRO A 468 15.36 -9.38 19.71
CA PRO A 468 16.58 -10.17 19.84
C PRO A 468 16.30 -11.66 20.07
N GLY A 469 16.97 -12.53 19.31
CA GLY A 469 16.76 -13.99 19.40
C GLY A 469 15.50 -14.49 18.69
N SER A 470 14.82 -13.65 17.94
CA SER A 470 13.60 -13.96 17.19
C SER A 470 13.85 -13.98 15.67
N ASP A 471 12.91 -14.55 14.93
CA ASP A 471 12.83 -14.58 13.46
C ASP A 471 11.81 -13.59 12.89
N SER A 472 11.32 -12.65 13.70
CA SER A 472 10.25 -11.70 13.35
C SER A 472 10.64 -10.22 13.52
N SER A 473 11.94 -9.90 13.61
CA SER A 473 12.41 -8.51 13.76
C SER A 473 12.35 -7.75 12.43
N VAL A 474 11.53 -6.70 12.34
CA VAL A 474 11.52 -5.80 11.16
C VAL A 474 12.48 -4.62 11.29
N ASN A 475 12.93 -4.33 12.51
CA ASN A 475 14.01 -3.40 12.77
C ASN A 475 15.37 -4.09 12.54
N PHE A 476 15.83 -4.10 11.31
CA PHE A 476 17.07 -4.79 10.90
C PHE A 476 18.34 -4.13 11.46
N SER A 477 18.27 -2.87 11.88
CA SER A 477 19.40 -2.17 12.48
C SER A 477 19.60 -2.50 13.96
N GLY A 478 18.57 -3.00 14.62
CA GLY A 478 18.57 -3.20 16.07
C GLY A 478 18.62 -1.91 16.88
N LEU A 479 18.32 -0.76 16.26
CA LEU A 479 18.22 0.51 16.99
C LEU A 479 17.08 0.43 18.02
N CYS A 480 17.42 0.65 19.28
CA CYS A 480 16.43 0.76 20.35
C CYS A 480 16.88 1.87 21.31
N ASP A 481 16.28 3.05 21.15
CA ASP A 481 16.48 4.22 22.00
C ASP A 481 15.15 4.59 22.68
N PRO A 482 14.99 4.36 23.99
CA PRO A 482 13.76 4.66 24.71
C PRO A 482 13.37 6.16 24.66
N ALA A 483 14.32 7.08 24.53
CA ALA A 483 14.01 8.49 24.42
C ALA A 483 13.45 8.83 23.03
N LEU A 484 13.95 8.17 22.00
CA LEU A 484 13.41 8.26 20.64
C LEU A 484 12.01 7.64 20.56
N ASP A 485 11.81 6.47 21.16
CA ASP A 485 10.50 5.81 21.26
C ASP A 485 9.45 6.68 21.96
N ALA A 486 9.82 7.32 23.06
CA ALA A 486 8.92 8.23 23.76
C ALA A 486 8.51 9.45 22.90
N ARG A 487 9.42 9.95 22.05
CA ARG A 487 9.09 11.00 21.09
C ARG A 487 8.16 10.52 19.97
N MET A 488 8.38 9.30 19.46
CA MET A 488 7.52 8.67 18.45
C MET A 488 6.12 8.35 19.00
N ALA A 489 6.02 8.00 20.28
CA ALA A 489 4.76 7.66 20.96
C ALA A 489 4.02 8.88 21.51
N ALA A 490 4.53 10.11 21.35
CA ALA A 490 3.86 11.32 21.81
C ALA A 490 2.51 11.51 21.10
N ALA A 491 1.55 12.19 21.74
CA ALA A 491 0.24 12.46 21.16
C ALA A 491 0.29 13.31 19.86
N ALA A 492 1.34 14.12 19.70
CA ALA A 492 1.64 14.89 18.50
C ALA A 492 3.15 14.82 18.23
N PRO A 493 3.65 13.78 17.56
CA PRO A 493 5.05 13.62 17.30
C PRO A 493 5.59 14.69 16.34
N ASP A 494 6.75 15.26 16.66
CA ASP A 494 7.50 16.12 15.72
C ASP A 494 8.27 15.20 14.73
N TRP A 495 7.55 14.69 13.75
CA TRP A 495 8.11 13.75 12.78
C TRP A 495 9.32 14.27 12.03
N PRO A 496 9.38 15.54 11.58
CA PRO A 496 10.59 16.11 10.97
C PRO A 496 11.82 16.05 11.88
N ALA A 497 11.65 16.37 13.17
CA ALA A 497 12.75 16.33 14.13
C ALA A 497 13.13 14.90 14.51
N ILE A 498 12.19 13.97 14.50
CA ILE A 498 12.43 12.53 14.73
C ILE A 498 13.21 11.92 13.56
N ASP A 499 12.77 12.15 12.32
CA ASP A 499 13.45 11.66 11.11
C ASP A 499 14.90 12.16 11.02
N ARG A 500 15.14 13.45 11.34
CA ARG A 500 16.50 14.00 11.45
C ARG A 500 17.32 13.27 12.51
N SER A 501 16.75 13.03 13.70
CA SER A 501 17.47 12.33 14.78
C SER A 501 17.84 10.90 14.38
N VAL A 502 16.93 10.16 13.75
CA VAL A 502 17.18 8.79 13.26
C VAL A 502 18.24 8.81 12.15
N THR A 503 18.17 9.79 11.24
CA THR A 503 19.17 9.98 10.18
C THR A 503 20.57 10.26 10.76
N ASP A 504 20.69 11.11 11.77
CA ASP A 504 21.98 11.49 12.41
C ASP A 504 22.64 10.32 13.16
N ILE A 505 21.85 9.37 13.68
CA ILE A 505 22.35 8.12 14.28
C ILE A 505 23.08 7.26 13.25
N ALA A 506 22.76 7.42 11.96
CA ALA A 506 23.31 6.65 10.86
C ALA A 506 23.13 5.13 11.00
N ALA A 507 22.03 4.67 11.61
CA ALA A 507 21.71 3.24 11.71
C ALA A 507 21.44 2.58 10.33
N PHE A 508 21.39 3.40 9.27
CA PHE A 508 21.13 3.00 7.89
C PHE A 508 21.79 3.96 6.91
N ALA A 509 21.85 3.55 5.65
CA ALA A 509 22.11 4.43 4.54
C ALA A 509 20.95 4.35 3.54
N VAL A 510 20.13 5.38 3.48
CA VAL A 510 19.09 5.48 2.44
C VAL A 510 19.77 5.83 1.12
N LEU A 511 19.35 5.16 0.06
CA LEU A 511 19.90 5.32 -1.29
C LEU A 511 19.02 6.22 -2.15
N PHE A 512 17.73 5.89 -2.22
CA PHE A 512 16.74 6.62 -3.03
C PHE A 512 15.31 6.24 -2.68
N ASN A 513 14.38 7.08 -3.13
CA ASN A 513 12.95 6.78 -3.18
C ASN A 513 12.62 6.35 -4.62
N PRO A 514 12.09 5.13 -4.85
CA PRO A 514 11.76 4.62 -6.17
C PRO A 514 10.47 5.23 -6.71
N ARG A 515 10.20 5.00 -8.00
CA ARG A 515 8.91 5.22 -8.63
C ARG A 515 8.38 3.90 -9.17
N TYR A 516 7.08 3.74 -9.18
CA TYR A 516 6.41 2.68 -9.93
C TYR A 516 6.54 2.96 -11.42
N ILE A 517 6.75 1.90 -12.18
CA ILE A 517 6.86 1.92 -13.63
C ILE A 517 5.91 0.87 -14.16
N ASP A 518 4.82 1.34 -14.72
CA ASP A 518 3.78 0.47 -15.25
C ASP A 518 3.74 0.59 -16.77
N VAL A 519 3.58 -0.52 -17.45
CA VAL A 519 3.40 -0.58 -18.90
C VAL A 519 2.06 -1.22 -19.18
N THR A 520 1.23 -0.51 -19.96
CA THR A 520 -0.10 -1.00 -20.32
C THR A 520 -0.21 -1.28 -21.83
N SER A 521 -1.14 -2.15 -22.23
CA SER A 521 -1.53 -2.30 -23.64
C SER A 521 -2.27 -1.04 -24.13
N SER A 522 -2.37 -0.86 -25.45
CA SER A 522 -3.20 0.22 -26.03
C SER A 522 -4.69 0.00 -25.78
N ARG A 523 -5.09 -1.21 -25.40
CA ARG A 523 -6.47 -1.56 -25.04
C ARG A 523 -6.93 -0.91 -23.74
N VAL A 524 -6.01 -0.54 -22.83
CA VAL A 524 -6.34 0.16 -21.58
C VAL A 524 -6.69 1.61 -21.90
N GLY A 525 -7.96 1.96 -21.77
CA GLY A 525 -8.46 3.31 -22.10
C GLY A 525 -8.11 4.35 -21.04
N ASN A 526 -7.93 3.93 -19.79
CA ASN A 526 -7.44 4.76 -18.71
C ASN A 526 -6.61 3.95 -17.71
N PHE A 527 -5.58 4.58 -17.17
CA PHE A 527 -4.76 4.04 -16.09
C PHE A 527 -4.82 5.02 -14.92
N PHE A 528 -5.53 4.66 -13.83
CA PHE A 528 -5.64 5.47 -12.63
C PHE A 528 -4.70 4.94 -11.56
N TYR A 529 -3.54 5.60 -11.41
CA TYR A 529 -2.62 5.36 -10.32
C TYR A 529 -3.18 5.93 -9.01
N HIS A 530 -3.06 5.15 -7.94
CA HIS A 530 -3.42 5.51 -6.58
C HIS A 530 -2.23 5.26 -5.65
N GLU A 531 -1.86 6.22 -4.83
CA GLU A 531 -0.64 6.13 -4.01
C GLU A 531 -0.65 4.96 -3.02
N GLN A 532 -1.85 4.56 -2.51
CA GLN A 532 -2.00 3.43 -1.60
C GLN A 532 -2.36 2.12 -2.31
N TYR A 533 -3.21 2.17 -3.33
CA TYR A 533 -3.75 0.97 -3.98
C TYR A 533 -3.02 0.59 -5.28
N HIS A 534 -2.04 1.38 -5.69
CA HIS A 534 -1.31 1.30 -6.94
C HIS A 534 -2.23 1.54 -8.15
N TRP A 535 -2.73 0.53 -8.82
CA TRP A 535 -3.65 0.67 -9.95
C TRP A 535 -5.09 0.38 -9.56
N LEU A 536 -6.01 1.32 -9.82
CA LEU A 536 -7.45 1.15 -9.57
C LEU A 536 -8.09 0.28 -10.66
N LEU A 537 -7.89 -1.04 -10.58
CA LEU A 537 -8.25 -2.03 -11.60
C LEU A 537 -9.73 -1.96 -12.04
N ALA A 538 -10.66 -1.84 -11.09
CA ALA A 538 -12.10 -1.79 -11.39
C ALA A 538 -12.48 -0.58 -12.24
N GLN A 539 -11.74 0.52 -12.15
CA GLN A 539 -12.02 1.76 -12.86
C GLN A 539 -11.33 1.86 -14.22
N SER A 540 -10.60 0.82 -14.62
CA SER A 540 -9.97 0.75 -15.93
C SER A 540 -10.94 0.15 -16.94
N TRP A 541 -11.10 0.83 -18.07
CA TRP A 541 -11.94 0.35 -19.17
C TRP A 541 -11.07 -0.02 -20.38
N LEU A 542 -11.62 -0.89 -21.21
CA LEU A 542 -10.94 -1.39 -22.39
C LEU A 542 -11.53 -0.74 -23.65
N GLN A 543 -10.63 -0.37 -24.58
CA GLN A 543 -11.02 0.17 -25.91
C GLN A 543 -11.44 -0.93 -26.86
#